data_4eb4a3d2ded2ecdcdcd34fe4df488b3e
#
_entry.id   4eb4a3d2ded2ecdcdcd34fe4df488b3e
#
_cell.length_a   1.000
_cell.length_b   1.000
_cell.length_c   1.000
_cell.angle_alpha   90.00
_cell.angle_beta   90.00
_cell.angle_gamma   90.00
#
_symmetry.space_group_name_H-M   'P 1'
#
loop_
_entity.id
_entity.type
_entity.pdbx_description
1 polymer ?
#
loop_
_entity_poly.entity_id
_entity_poly.type
_entity_poly.pdbx_seq_one_letter_code
_entity_poly.pdbx_strand_id
1 'polypeptide(L)'
;VPTGDFKNHYTDLLPSFLLKYKYSDDGSLRASVTKTISRPKYSALIANKTFNIADEEATIGDPNTKPAEAINIDLSADHYFKSVGLVSLGLFYKDIKNVNVEWASNKYLGSDLGLAGENADKNFAVTQNINAYDARVYGVEAAYQRDFGFIAPALKCLGFYGNYTYTHSTTRNFNERLGIENGDDVKVAGSPEHTANASLFYEKSGLSLRLSYNFASSFVDQMSTSRALDRYYDHVN
;
A
#
# COMPACT_ATOMS: atom_id res chain seq x y z
N VAL A 1 -23.34 21.19 15.76
CA VAL A 1 -22.86 19.80 15.94
C VAL A 1 -24.06 18.91 15.67
N PRO A 2 -24.03 17.99 14.72
CA PRO A 2 -25.08 17.01 14.58
C PRO A 2 -25.05 16.11 15.82
N THR A 3 -25.97 16.30 16.73
CA THR A 3 -26.24 15.40 17.87
C THR A 3 -27.12 14.26 17.34
N GLY A 4 -26.51 13.23 16.77
CA GLY A 4 -27.22 12.05 16.32
C GLY A 4 -26.37 10.81 16.60
N ASP A 5 -26.99 9.74 17.10
CA ASP A 5 -26.37 8.43 17.18
C ASP A 5 -26.20 7.87 15.76
N PHE A 6 -25.00 7.92 15.21
CA PHE A 6 -24.67 7.26 13.97
C PHE A 6 -24.32 5.80 14.24
N LYS A 7 -25.09 4.88 13.67
CA LYS A 7 -24.82 3.45 13.78
C LYS A 7 -24.46 2.91 12.40
N ASN A 8 -23.25 2.42 12.24
CA ASN A 8 -22.82 1.70 11.05
C ASN A 8 -22.55 0.25 11.42
N HIS A 9 -23.19 -0.68 10.71
CA HIS A 9 -23.01 -2.12 10.91
C HIS A 9 -22.60 -2.75 9.57
N TYR A 10 -21.59 -3.57 9.61
CA TYR A 10 -21.23 -4.43 8.49
C TYR A 10 -20.80 -5.80 9.01
N THR A 11 -21.05 -6.81 8.20
CA THR A 11 -20.64 -8.20 8.46
C THR A 11 -19.84 -8.67 7.27
N ASP A 12 -18.61 -9.13 7.51
CA ASP A 12 -17.71 -9.60 6.48
C ASP A 12 -17.38 -11.07 6.69
N LEU A 13 -17.52 -11.85 5.62
CA LEU A 13 -16.99 -13.20 5.54
C LEU A 13 -15.58 -13.13 4.92
N LEU A 14 -14.58 -13.63 5.64
CA LEU A 14 -13.15 -13.57 5.28
C LEU A 14 -12.60 -14.97 5.04
N PRO A 15 -12.99 -15.64 3.93
CA PRO A 15 -12.49 -16.98 3.62
C PRO A 15 -11.00 -16.93 3.30
N SER A 16 -10.31 -18.01 3.70
CA SER A 16 -8.90 -18.23 3.39
C SER A 16 -8.72 -19.67 2.95
N PHE A 17 -8.12 -19.86 1.79
CA PHE A 17 -7.73 -21.15 1.26
C PHE A 17 -6.23 -21.14 0.99
N LEU A 18 -5.53 -22.16 1.51
CA LEU A 18 -4.09 -22.34 1.32
C LEU A 18 -3.81 -23.78 0.91
N LEU A 19 -3.12 -23.95 -0.22
CA LEU A 19 -2.58 -25.21 -0.70
C LEU A 19 -1.06 -25.18 -0.64
N LYS A 20 -0.44 -26.20 -0.05
CA LYS A 20 1.01 -26.41 -0.10
C LYS A 20 1.28 -27.79 -0.67
N TYR A 21 2.07 -27.84 -1.71
CA TYR A 21 2.56 -29.06 -2.31
C TYR A 21 4.09 -29.15 -2.18
N LYS A 22 4.59 -30.20 -1.55
CA LYS A 22 6.03 -30.50 -1.49
C LYS A 22 6.38 -31.37 -2.70
N TYR A 23 7.17 -30.82 -3.64
CA TYR A 23 7.64 -31.57 -4.79
C TYR A 23 8.95 -32.31 -4.49
N SER A 24 9.64 -31.94 -3.39
CA SER A 24 10.83 -32.60 -2.85
C SER A 24 10.96 -32.28 -1.35
N ASP A 25 11.94 -32.86 -0.67
CA ASP A 25 12.23 -32.53 0.73
C ASP A 25 12.68 -31.08 0.88
N ASP A 26 13.35 -30.54 -0.13
CA ASP A 26 13.90 -29.20 -0.15
C ASP A 26 13.05 -28.21 -0.98
N GLY A 27 11.90 -28.65 -1.53
CA GLY A 27 11.11 -27.82 -2.43
C GLY A 27 9.61 -27.81 -2.15
N SER A 28 8.97 -26.65 -2.28
CA SER A 28 7.53 -26.51 -2.14
C SER A 28 6.91 -25.50 -3.08
N LEU A 29 5.69 -25.80 -3.53
CA LEU A 29 4.78 -24.87 -4.20
C LEU A 29 3.68 -24.51 -3.22
N ARG A 30 3.27 -23.23 -3.23
CA ARG A 30 2.14 -22.74 -2.47
C ARG A 30 1.19 -21.97 -3.37
N ALA A 31 -0.09 -22.13 -3.13
CA ALA A 31 -1.15 -21.34 -3.73
C ALA A 31 -2.09 -20.87 -2.63
N SER A 32 -2.47 -19.62 -2.64
CA SER A 32 -3.46 -19.09 -1.70
C SER A 32 -4.49 -18.21 -2.39
N VAL A 33 -5.72 -18.24 -1.85
CA VAL A 33 -6.79 -17.30 -2.17
C VAL A 33 -7.39 -16.85 -0.85
N THR A 34 -7.36 -15.54 -0.61
CA THR A 34 -7.86 -14.97 0.65
C THR A 34 -8.70 -13.73 0.40
N LYS A 35 -9.74 -13.53 1.21
CA LYS A 35 -10.43 -12.24 1.32
C LYS A 35 -9.98 -11.55 2.60
N THR A 36 -9.60 -10.27 2.48
CA THR A 36 -9.15 -9.44 3.62
C THR A 36 -9.90 -8.13 3.63
N ILE A 37 -9.95 -7.46 4.79
CA ILE A 37 -10.51 -6.12 4.93
C ILE A 37 -9.54 -5.21 5.69
N SER A 38 -9.61 -3.91 5.36
CA SER A 38 -8.95 -2.84 6.10
C SER A 38 -9.98 -1.82 6.53
N ARG A 39 -10.16 -1.66 7.85
CA ARG A 39 -11.14 -0.74 8.41
C ARG A 39 -10.60 0.68 8.44
N PRO A 40 -11.44 1.70 8.17
CA PRO A 40 -11.08 3.09 8.41
C PRO A 40 -10.71 3.33 9.88
N LYS A 41 -9.90 4.35 10.13
CA LYS A 41 -9.63 4.79 11.51
C LYS A 41 -10.92 5.23 12.18
N TYR A 42 -11.11 4.92 13.46
CA TYR A 42 -12.32 5.34 14.20
C TYR A 42 -12.55 6.84 14.18
N SER A 43 -11.48 7.65 14.26
CA SER A 43 -11.56 9.10 14.16
C SER A 43 -12.16 9.60 12.84
N ALA A 44 -11.96 8.86 11.76
CA ALA A 44 -12.51 9.18 10.45
C ALA A 44 -14.00 8.87 10.33
N LEU A 45 -14.53 7.99 11.18
CA LEU A 45 -15.94 7.57 11.20
C LEU A 45 -16.81 8.43 12.13
N ILE A 46 -16.20 9.27 12.96
CA ILE A 46 -16.99 10.16 13.86
C ILE A 46 -17.53 11.30 13.03
N ALA A 47 -18.87 11.44 13.01
CA ALA A 47 -19.56 12.52 12.30
C ALA A 47 -19.35 13.87 13.00
N ASN A 48 -18.13 14.36 13.03
CA ASN A 48 -17.80 15.67 13.59
C ASN A 48 -17.06 16.51 12.55
N LYS A 49 -17.07 17.83 12.80
CA LYS A 49 -16.24 18.80 12.08
C LYS A 49 -15.30 19.45 13.10
N THR A 50 -14.01 19.36 12.84
CA THR A 50 -12.98 20.03 13.64
C THR A 50 -12.39 21.15 12.80
N PHE A 51 -12.28 22.35 13.36
CA PHE A 51 -11.79 23.54 12.67
C PHE A 51 -10.51 24.06 13.29
N ASN A 52 -9.55 24.37 12.45
CA ASN A 52 -8.42 25.25 12.74
C ASN A 52 -8.65 26.58 12.01
N ILE A 53 -9.24 27.53 12.70
CA ILE A 53 -9.63 28.84 12.11
C ILE A 53 -8.40 29.65 11.71
N ALA A 54 -7.29 29.51 12.42
CA ALA A 54 -6.07 30.27 12.15
C ALA A 54 -5.42 29.88 10.82
N ASP A 55 -5.44 28.58 10.51
CA ASP A 55 -4.84 28.03 9.30
C ASP A 55 -5.87 27.78 8.20
N GLU A 56 -7.16 28.14 8.44
CA GLU A 56 -8.28 27.94 7.51
C GLU A 56 -8.43 26.45 7.10
N GLU A 57 -8.29 25.55 8.05
CA GLU A 57 -8.39 24.10 7.85
C GLU A 57 -9.61 23.51 8.58
N ALA A 58 -10.18 22.46 8.00
CA ALA A 58 -11.22 21.67 8.63
C ALA A 58 -11.01 20.17 8.37
N THR A 59 -11.27 19.36 9.40
CA THR A 59 -11.33 17.90 9.26
C THR A 59 -12.77 17.43 9.45
N ILE A 60 -13.27 16.63 8.52
CA ILE A 60 -14.62 16.11 8.53
C ILE A 60 -14.58 14.59 8.56
N GLY A 61 -15.24 13.98 9.54
CA GLY A 61 -15.44 12.54 9.59
C GLY A 61 -16.71 12.10 8.87
N ASP A 62 -16.67 10.94 8.22
CA ASP A 62 -17.81 10.34 7.53
C ASP A 62 -18.11 8.95 8.08
N PRO A 63 -19.22 8.78 8.84
CA PRO A 63 -19.62 7.48 9.37
C PRO A 63 -20.00 6.46 8.30
N ASN A 64 -20.23 6.88 7.04
CA ASN A 64 -20.59 6.00 5.93
C ASN A 64 -19.37 5.43 5.19
N THR A 65 -18.16 5.84 5.57
CA THR A 65 -16.94 5.30 4.98
C THR A 65 -16.87 3.78 5.19
N LYS A 66 -16.79 3.04 4.09
CA LYS A 66 -16.76 1.56 4.08
C LYS A 66 -15.35 1.04 4.32
N PRO A 67 -15.20 -0.16 4.90
CA PRO A 67 -13.93 -0.86 4.87
C PRO A 67 -13.44 -1.08 3.43
N ALA A 68 -12.13 -1.00 3.23
CA ALA A 68 -11.54 -1.52 2.01
C ALA A 68 -11.53 -3.05 2.08
N GLU A 69 -11.93 -3.70 0.99
CA GLU A 69 -11.97 -5.15 0.84
C GLU A 69 -11.00 -5.59 -0.24
N ALA A 70 -10.27 -6.66 -0.02
CA ALA A 70 -9.36 -7.20 -1.03
C ALA A 70 -9.52 -8.71 -1.20
N ILE A 71 -9.53 -9.16 -2.46
CA ILE A 71 -9.30 -10.56 -2.83
C ILE A 71 -7.84 -10.66 -3.24
N ASN A 72 -7.10 -11.55 -2.57
CA ASN A 72 -5.69 -11.80 -2.84
C ASN A 72 -5.53 -13.21 -3.40
N ILE A 73 -4.72 -13.35 -4.43
CA ILE A 73 -4.31 -14.61 -5.04
C ILE A 73 -2.79 -14.62 -5.08
N ASP A 74 -2.17 -15.61 -4.43
CA ASP A 74 -0.73 -15.73 -4.39
C ASP A 74 -0.32 -17.13 -4.83
N LEU A 75 0.76 -17.20 -5.62
CA LEU A 75 1.44 -18.41 -6.01
C LEU A 75 2.91 -18.27 -5.69
N SER A 76 3.51 -19.27 -5.05
CA SER A 76 4.96 -19.23 -4.80
C SER A 76 5.61 -20.60 -4.99
N ALA A 77 6.87 -20.57 -5.39
CA ALA A 77 7.75 -21.72 -5.49
C ALA A 77 9.01 -21.43 -4.68
N ASP A 78 9.34 -22.32 -3.75
CA ASP A 78 10.51 -22.20 -2.91
C ASP A 78 11.38 -23.46 -3.06
N HIS A 79 12.69 -23.26 -3.14
CA HIS A 79 13.66 -24.33 -3.10
C HIS A 79 14.81 -23.98 -2.15
N TYR A 80 15.06 -24.86 -1.20
CA TYR A 80 16.11 -24.73 -0.22
C TYR A 80 17.33 -25.54 -0.66
N PHE A 81 18.51 -24.95 -0.59
CA PHE A 81 19.74 -25.69 -0.87
C PHE A 81 20.24 -26.41 0.39
N LYS A 82 20.97 -27.51 0.22
CA LYS A 82 21.51 -28.32 1.34
C LYS A 82 22.45 -27.55 2.26
N SER A 83 23.14 -26.52 1.74
CA SER A 83 23.84 -25.51 2.54
C SER A 83 22.89 -24.34 2.82
N VAL A 84 23.36 -23.29 3.51
CA VAL A 84 22.57 -22.07 3.69
C VAL A 84 22.20 -21.49 2.34
N GLY A 85 20.93 -21.62 1.93
CA GLY A 85 20.48 -21.05 0.67
C GLY A 85 19.01 -21.28 0.38
N LEU A 86 18.43 -20.34 -0.33
CA LEU A 86 17.04 -20.30 -0.78
C LEU A 86 16.94 -19.63 -2.14
N VAL A 87 16.14 -20.19 -3.04
CA VAL A 87 15.55 -19.47 -4.15
C VAL A 87 14.05 -19.50 -4.02
N SER A 88 13.42 -18.34 -4.18
CA SER A 88 11.97 -18.19 -4.12
C SER A 88 11.49 -17.35 -5.30
N LEU A 89 10.37 -17.76 -5.89
CA LEU A 89 9.67 -17.01 -6.92
C LEU A 89 8.20 -16.94 -6.51
N GLY A 90 7.64 -15.73 -6.51
CA GLY A 90 6.24 -15.46 -6.17
C GLY A 90 5.54 -14.71 -7.29
N LEU A 91 4.24 -14.97 -7.45
CA LEU A 91 3.30 -14.19 -8.25
C LEU A 91 2.16 -13.79 -7.34
N PHE A 92 1.74 -12.54 -7.41
CA PHE A 92 0.61 -12.07 -6.64
C PHE A 92 -0.38 -11.25 -7.48
N TYR A 93 -1.64 -11.32 -7.11
CA TYR A 93 -2.72 -10.51 -7.65
C TYR A 93 -3.65 -10.08 -6.52
N LYS A 94 -4.01 -8.79 -6.49
CA LYS A 94 -4.95 -8.21 -5.52
C LYS A 94 -5.99 -7.38 -6.25
N ASP A 95 -7.25 -7.66 -6.01
CA ASP A 95 -8.39 -6.81 -6.41
C ASP A 95 -8.95 -6.16 -5.15
N ILE A 96 -8.81 -4.85 -5.04
CA ILE A 96 -9.13 -4.06 -3.85
C ILE A 96 -10.31 -3.15 -4.18
N LYS A 97 -11.34 -3.18 -3.35
CA LYS A 97 -12.51 -2.30 -3.44
C LYS A 97 -12.51 -1.30 -2.30
N ASN A 98 -13.11 -0.13 -2.55
CA ASN A 98 -13.33 0.91 -1.54
C ASN A 98 -12.02 1.34 -0.85
N VAL A 99 -10.96 1.59 -1.62
CA VAL A 99 -9.69 2.08 -1.04
C VAL A 99 -9.95 3.38 -0.29
N ASN A 100 -9.58 3.40 0.99
CA ASN A 100 -9.71 4.57 1.85
C ASN A 100 -8.49 5.45 1.67
N VAL A 101 -8.72 6.72 1.34
CA VAL A 101 -7.68 7.73 1.29
C VAL A 101 -8.08 8.95 2.09
N GLU A 102 -7.10 9.63 2.64
CA GLU A 102 -7.26 10.96 3.17
C GLU A 102 -7.26 11.95 2.01
N TRP A 103 -8.36 12.66 1.85
CA TRP A 103 -8.62 13.52 0.73
C TRP A 103 -8.69 14.98 1.20
N ALA A 104 -7.89 15.86 0.61
CA ALA A 104 -7.90 17.29 0.90
C ALA A 104 -8.52 18.07 -0.27
N SER A 105 -9.39 19.03 0.02
CA SER A 105 -10.01 19.91 -0.96
C SER A 105 -10.07 21.34 -0.43
N ASN A 106 -9.69 22.31 -1.24
CA ASN A 106 -9.67 23.75 -0.90
C ASN A 106 -10.92 24.51 -1.40
N LYS A 107 -12.02 23.80 -1.65
CA LYS A 107 -13.19 24.36 -2.35
C LYS A 107 -14.38 24.68 -1.43
N TYR A 108 -14.22 24.62 -0.12
CA TYR A 108 -15.32 24.83 0.81
C TYR A 108 -15.29 26.22 1.40
N LEU A 109 -16.38 26.97 1.26
CA LEU A 109 -16.60 28.20 2.03
C LEU A 109 -16.93 27.85 3.48
N GLY A 110 -16.56 28.71 4.41
CA GLY A 110 -16.91 28.51 5.81
C GLY A 110 -18.41 28.38 6.04
N SER A 111 -19.24 29.08 5.26
CA SER A 111 -20.70 28.96 5.24
C SER A 111 -21.18 27.53 4.89
N ASP A 112 -20.54 26.85 3.93
CA ASP A 112 -20.84 25.46 3.56
C ASP A 112 -20.52 24.49 4.72
N LEU A 113 -19.57 24.87 5.53
CA LEU A 113 -19.17 24.10 6.71
C LEU A 113 -20.02 24.42 7.96
N GLY A 114 -20.90 25.44 7.88
CA GLY A 114 -21.75 25.88 8.96
C GLY A 114 -21.11 26.95 9.85
N LEU A 115 -20.05 27.61 9.39
CA LEU A 115 -19.47 28.76 10.07
C LEU A 115 -20.25 30.04 9.72
N ALA A 116 -20.24 31.00 10.64
CA ALA A 116 -20.91 32.28 10.51
C ALA A 116 -19.96 33.47 10.76
N GLY A 117 -20.43 34.69 10.48
CA GLY A 117 -19.64 35.92 10.65
C GLY A 117 -18.45 35.98 9.71
N GLU A 118 -17.33 36.51 10.15
CA GLU A 118 -16.12 36.73 9.36
C GLU A 118 -15.51 35.45 8.75
N ASN A 119 -15.87 34.29 9.26
CA ASN A 119 -15.36 33.02 8.77
C ASN A 119 -16.27 32.38 7.70
N ALA A 120 -17.45 32.92 7.45
CA ALA A 120 -18.41 32.36 6.49
C ALA A 120 -17.89 32.44 5.04
N ASP A 121 -17.22 33.53 4.68
CA ASP A 121 -16.73 33.80 3.34
C ASP A 121 -15.28 33.36 3.10
N LYS A 122 -14.63 32.78 4.12
CA LYS A 122 -13.29 32.23 4.00
C LYS A 122 -13.30 30.86 3.35
N ASN A 123 -12.25 30.57 2.56
CA ASN A 123 -12.05 29.24 1.98
C ASN A 123 -11.28 28.35 2.96
N PHE A 124 -11.82 27.18 3.24
CA PHE A 124 -11.21 26.19 4.11
C PHE A 124 -10.63 25.02 3.29
N ALA A 125 -9.43 24.60 3.65
CA ALA A 125 -8.88 23.32 3.24
C ALA A 125 -9.55 22.21 4.07
N VAL A 126 -10.41 21.42 3.44
CA VAL A 126 -11.13 20.34 4.10
C VAL A 126 -10.43 19.02 3.88
N THR A 127 -10.09 18.34 4.95
CA THR A 127 -9.56 16.97 4.93
C THR A 127 -10.63 15.98 5.38
N GLN A 128 -10.85 14.94 4.60
CA GLN A 128 -11.83 13.88 4.85
C GLN A 128 -11.30 12.53 4.38
N ASN A 129 -11.60 11.46 5.12
CA ASN A 129 -11.39 10.09 4.63
C ASN A 129 -12.57 9.67 3.76
N ILE A 130 -12.26 9.23 2.55
CA ILE A 130 -13.26 8.79 1.57
C ILE A 130 -12.87 7.46 0.94
N ASN A 131 -13.85 6.72 0.42
CA ASN A 131 -13.63 5.58 -0.45
C ASN A 131 -13.37 6.10 -1.87
N ALA A 132 -12.13 6.47 -2.17
CA ALA A 132 -11.79 7.22 -3.36
C ALA A 132 -11.84 6.38 -4.65
N TYR A 133 -11.41 5.12 -4.60
CA TYR A 133 -11.28 4.28 -5.79
C TYR A 133 -11.26 2.79 -5.46
N ASP A 134 -11.32 1.98 -6.48
CA ASP A 134 -10.95 0.56 -6.45
C ASP A 134 -9.56 0.41 -7.08
N ALA A 135 -8.81 -0.63 -6.72
CA ALA A 135 -7.47 -0.83 -7.24
C ALA A 135 -7.23 -2.28 -7.68
N ARG A 136 -6.33 -2.45 -8.64
CA ARG A 136 -5.71 -3.73 -8.97
C ARG A 136 -4.22 -3.61 -8.79
N VAL A 137 -3.65 -4.61 -8.13
CA VAL A 137 -2.21 -4.69 -7.90
C VAL A 137 -1.77 -6.10 -8.22
N TYR A 138 -0.78 -6.26 -9.08
CA TYR A 138 -0.21 -7.57 -9.39
C TYR A 138 1.28 -7.45 -9.68
N GLY A 139 1.98 -8.55 -9.51
CA GLY A 139 3.41 -8.51 -9.71
C GLY A 139 4.10 -9.84 -9.52
N VAL A 140 5.41 -9.74 -9.54
CA VAL A 140 6.35 -10.86 -9.40
C VAL A 140 7.33 -10.52 -8.30
N GLU A 141 7.62 -11.49 -7.45
CA GLU A 141 8.64 -11.41 -6.42
C GLU A 141 9.68 -12.50 -6.64
N ALA A 142 10.96 -12.16 -6.56
CA ALA A 142 12.05 -13.12 -6.60
C ALA A 142 12.98 -12.88 -5.41
N ALA A 143 13.41 -13.95 -4.77
CA ALA A 143 14.41 -13.87 -3.71
C ALA A 143 15.47 -14.98 -3.91
N TYR A 144 16.70 -14.62 -3.66
CA TYR A 144 17.82 -15.54 -3.69
C TYR A 144 18.75 -15.27 -2.52
N GLN A 145 19.13 -16.34 -1.84
CA GLN A 145 20.15 -16.30 -0.79
C GLN A 145 21.03 -17.54 -0.92
N ARG A 146 22.35 -17.34 -0.89
CA ARG A 146 23.27 -18.46 -0.87
C ARG A 146 24.67 -18.03 -0.42
N ASP A 147 25.38 -18.93 0.31
CA ASP A 147 26.84 -18.82 0.45
C ASP A 147 27.56 -19.23 -0.85
N PHE A 148 28.79 -18.77 -1.05
CA PHE A 148 29.59 -19.10 -2.23
C PHE A 148 30.42 -20.39 -2.10
N GLY A 149 30.17 -21.19 -1.05
CA GLY A 149 30.81 -22.48 -0.85
C GLY A 149 30.55 -23.48 -1.96
N PHE A 150 29.46 -23.29 -2.74
CA PHE A 150 29.19 -24.10 -3.94
C PHE A 150 30.15 -23.82 -5.12
N ILE A 151 30.80 -22.67 -5.15
CA ILE A 151 31.83 -22.32 -6.15
C ILE A 151 33.18 -22.87 -5.69
N ALA A 152 33.56 -22.59 -4.44
CA ALA A 152 34.77 -23.10 -3.85
C ALA A 152 34.63 -23.17 -2.31
N PRO A 153 35.11 -24.24 -1.64
CA PRO A 153 35.01 -24.39 -0.18
C PRO A 153 35.62 -23.21 0.61
N ALA A 154 36.62 -22.55 0.07
CA ALA A 154 37.27 -21.38 0.65
C ALA A 154 36.32 -20.16 0.74
N LEU A 155 35.30 -20.09 -0.11
CA LEU A 155 34.33 -18.98 -0.21
C LEU A 155 33.07 -19.21 0.61
N LYS A 156 32.96 -20.28 1.42
CA LYS A 156 31.79 -20.59 2.22
C LYS A 156 31.46 -19.53 3.29
N CYS A 157 32.42 -18.68 3.63
CA CYS A 157 32.24 -17.57 4.57
C CYS A 157 31.68 -16.31 3.89
N LEU A 158 31.63 -16.28 2.58
CA LEU A 158 31.02 -15.21 1.79
C LEU A 158 29.65 -15.68 1.28
N GLY A 159 28.69 -14.77 1.19
CA GLY A 159 27.40 -15.07 0.61
C GLY A 159 26.70 -13.82 0.11
N PHE A 160 25.64 -14.09 -0.62
CA PHE A 160 24.77 -13.08 -1.21
C PHE A 160 23.32 -13.33 -0.78
N TYR A 161 22.61 -12.25 -0.50
CA TYR A 161 21.17 -12.19 -0.39
C TYR A 161 20.66 -11.12 -1.33
N GLY A 162 19.62 -11.40 -2.08
CA GLY A 162 18.94 -10.41 -2.88
C GLY A 162 17.47 -10.73 -3.01
N ASN A 163 16.65 -9.70 -3.09
CA ASN A 163 15.27 -9.79 -3.54
C ASN A 163 14.94 -8.69 -4.52
N TYR A 164 13.97 -8.97 -5.36
CA TYR A 164 13.43 -8.04 -6.33
C TYR A 164 11.94 -8.24 -6.44
N THR A 165 11.21 -7.13 -6.48
CA THR A 165 9.76 -7.12 -6.68
C THR A 165 9.43 -6.19 -7.84
N TYR A 166 8.65 -6.69 -8.78
CA TYR A 166 7.95 -5.90 -9.78
C TYR A 166 6.48 -5.82 -9.40
N THR A 167 5.93 -4.60 -9.32
CA THR A 167 4.55 -4.33 -8.96
C THR A 167 3.91 -3.44 -10.01
N HIS A 168 2.84 -3.92 -10.63
CA HIS A 168 1.97 -3.07 -11.44
C HIS A 168 0.70 -2.76 -10.66
N SER A 169 0.37 -1.48 -10.53
CA SER A 169 -0.82 -1.02 -9.83
C SER A 169 -1.62 -0.03 -10.68
N THR A 170 -2.95 -0.17 -10.67
CA THR A 170 -3.88 0.74 -11.33
C THR A 170 -5.05 1.02 -10.42
N THR A 171 -5.50 2.29 -10.41
CA THR A 171 -6.77 2.67 -9.79
C THR A 171 -7.91 2.48 -10.78
N ARG A 172 -9.11 2.26 -10.28
CA ARG A 172 -10.37 2.18 -11.05
C ARG A 172 -11.41 3.04 -10.37
N ASN A 173 -12.30 3.64 -11.15
CA ASN A 173 -13.40 4.50 -10.68
C ASN A 173 -12.92 5.76 -9.93
N PHE A 174 -11.63 6.10 -10.02
CA PHE A 174 -11.06 7.26 -9.35
C PHE A 174 -11.71 8.55 -9.85
N ASN A 175 -11.73 8.74 -11.16
CA ASN A 175 -12.28 9.94 -11.79
C ASN A 175 -13.79 10.06 -11.60
N GLU A 176 -14.53 8.94 -11.73
CA GLU A 176 -15.97 8.88 -11.53
C GLU A 176 -16.37 9.28 -10.11
N ARG A 177 -15.71 8.72 -9.10
CA ARG A 177 -16.03 8.99 -7.69
C ARG A 177 -15.67 10.41 -7.24
N LEU A 178 -14.70 11.02 -7.88
CA LEU A 178 -14.23 12.36 -7.54
C LEU A 178 -14.75 13.45 -8.48
N GLY A 179 -15.58 13.09 -9.47
CA GLY A 179 -16.13 14.01 -10.46
C GLY A 179 -15.06 14.67 -11.32
N ILE A 180 -13.97 13.95 -11.63
CA ILE A 180 -12.90 14.41 -12.51
C ILE A 180 -13.24 13.95 -13.92
N GLU A 181 -13.47 14.91 -14.81
CA GLU A 181 -13.69 14.62 -16.22
C GLU A 181 -12.34 14.38 -16.94
N ASN A 182 -12.25 13.30 -17.72
CA ASN A 182 -11.10 12.96 -18.58
C ASN A 182 -9.76 12.80 -17.84
N GLY A 183 -9.76 12.21 -16.64
CA GLY A 183 -8.53 11.84 -15.94
C GLY A 183 -7.97 10.51 -16.42
N ASP A 184 -6.64 10.37 -16.48
CA ASP A 184 -5.97 9.11 -16.73
C ASP A 184 -6.06 8.17 -15.51
N ASP A 185 -5.93 6.86 -15.76
CA ASP A 185 -5.76 5.88 -14.68
C ASP A 185 -4.49 6.21 -13.89
N VAL A 186 -4.64 6.39 -12.59
CA VAL A 186 -3.55 6.75 -11.68
C VAL A 186 -3.01 5.51 -11.01
N LYS A 187 -1.69 5.45 -10.79
CA LYS A 187 -1.07 4.39 -9.98
C LYS A 187 -1.51 4.52 -8.52
N VAL A 188 -1.56 3.40 -7.81
CA VAL A 188 -1.85 3.41 -6.36
C VAL A 188 -0.73 4.12 -5.62
N ALA A 189 -1.08 5.07 -4.75
CA ALA A 189 -0.11 5.81 -3.94
C ALA A 189 0.70 4.87 -3.03
N GLY A 190 1.97 5.18 -2.81
CA GLY A 190 2.88 4.37 -2.00
C GLY A 190 3.30 3.05 -2.64
N SER A 191 3.09 2.84 -3.97
CA SER A 191 3.37 1.59 -4.66
C SER A 191 4.44 1.78 -5.75
N PRO A 192 5.75 1.69 -5.42
CA PRO A 192 6.81 1.70 -6.43
C PRO A 192 6.70 0.49 -7.35
N GLU A 193 6.98 0.71 -8.64
CA GLU A 193 6.90 -0.35 -9.66
C GLU A 193 8.02 -1.37 -9.52
N HIS A 194 9.21 -0.91 -9.12
CA HIS A 194 10.38 -1.76 -8.90
C HIS A 194 10.97 -1.53 -7.52
N THR A 195 11.18 -2.60 -6.78
CA THR A 195 11.98 -2.56 -5.55
C THR A 195 13.04 -3.65 -5.60
N ALA A 196 14.22 -3.36 -5.10
CA ALA A 196 15.31 -4.33 -5.03
C ALA A 196 16.12 -4.12 -3.76
N ASN A 197 16.52 -5.22 -3.14
CA ASN A 197 17.47 -5.22 -2.03
C ASN A 197 18.56 -6.23 -2.34
N ALA A 198 19.81 -5.88 -2.12
CA ALA A 198 20.94 -6.76 -2.30
C ALA A 198 21.92 -6.61 -1.12
N SER A 199 22.45 -7.71 -0.64
CA SER A 199 23.45 -7.73 0.43
C SER A 199 24.55 -8.75 0.14
N LEU A 200 25.77 -8.33 0.31
CA LEU A 200 26.92 -9.22 0.43
C LEU A 200 27.26 -9.38 1.90
N PHE A 201 27.52 -10.58 2.34
CA PHE A 201 27.91 -10.84 3.71
C PHE A 201 29.16 -11.73 3.78
N TYR A 202 29.94 -11.49 4.84
CA TYR A 202 31.08 -12.29 5.22
C TYR A 202 30.97 -12.69 6.69
N GLU A 203 31.05 -13.99 6.95
CA GLU A 203 30.94 -14.53 8.32
C GLU A 203 32.04 -15.57 8.56
N LYS A 204 33.01 -15.26 9.44
CA LYS A 204 34.06 -16.19 9.81
C LYS A 204 34.64 -15.86 11.18
N SER A 205 34.81 -16.90 12.02
CA SER A 205 35.55 -16.81 13.30
C SER A 205 35.10 -15.66 14.22
N GLY A 206 33.78 -15.42 14.32
CA GLY A 206 33.21 -14.37 15.14
C GLY A 206 33.20 -12.98 14.50
N LEU A 207 33.76 -12.81 13.30
CA LEU A 207 33.63 -11.60 12.51
C LEU A 207 32.47 -11.72 11.55
N SER A 208 31.54 -10.76 11.56
CA SER A 208 30.44 -10.62 10.60
C SER A 208 30.48 -9.22 9.98
N LEU A 209 30.54 -9.18 8.65
CA LEU A 209 30.48 -7.95 7.86
C LEU A 209 29.33 -8.06 6.86
N ARG A 210 28.59 -6.96 6.65
CA ARG A 210 27.51 -6.90 5.66
C ARG A 210 27.52 -5.56 4.93
N LEU A 211 27.42 -5.63 3.61
CA LEU A 211 27.19 -4.49 2.75
C LEU A 211 25.81 -4.66 2.10
N SER A 212 24.94 -3.66 2.25
CA SER A 212 23.58 -3.71 1.73
C SER A 212 23.28 -2.53 0.82
N TYR A 213 22.52 -2.79 -0.23
CA TYR A 213 21.98 -1.81 -1.16
C TYR A 213 20.47 -1.98 -1.27
N ASN A 214 19.72 -0.88 -1.20
CA ASN A 214 18.27 -0.85 -1.35
C ASN A 214 17.92 0.10 -2.50
N PHE A 215 16.95 -0.29 -3.30
CA PHE A 215 16.45 0.49 -4.42
C PHE A 215 14.92 0.46 -4.43
N ALA A 216 14.30 1.60 -4.70
CA ALA A 216 12.90 1.73 -5.06
C ALA A 216 12.79 2.69 -6.26
N SER A 217 11.98 2.36 -7.26
CA SER A 217 11.65 3.29 -8.34
C SER A 217 10.78 4.43 -7.83
N SER A 218 10.66 5.51 -8.59
CA SER A 218 9.71 6.60 -8.33
C SER A 218 8.27 6.07 -8.19
N PHE A 219 7.49 6.68 -7.32
CA PHE A 219 6.09 6.33 -7.08
C PHE A 219 5.29 7.57 -6.68
N VAL A 220 3.96 7.48 -6.81
CA VAL A 220 3.04 8.49 -6.32
C VAL A 220 3.01 8.42 -4.79
N ASP A 221 3.43 9.48 -4.09
CA ASP A 221 3.44 9.51 -2.63
C ASP A 221 2.03 9.79 -2.08
N GLN A 222 1.38 10.86 -2.54
CA GLN A 222 0.05 11.27 -2.10
C GLN A 222 -0.83 11.71 -3.27
N MET A 223 -2.14 11.56 -3.09
CA MET A 223 -3.15 12.05 -4.02
C MET A 223 -3.87 13.25 -3.38
N SER A 224 -4.00 14.37 -4.09
CA SER A 224 -4.65 15.60 -3.62
C SER A 224 -5.48 16.23 -4.73
N THR A 225 -6.64 16.85 -4.37
CA THR A 225 -7.48 17.62 -5.31
C THR A 225 -7.05 19.06 -5.51
N SER A 226 -6.11 19.58 -4.76
CA SER A 226 -5.72 20.97 -4.92
C SER A 226 -5.08 21.15 -6.29
N ARG A 227 -5.91 21.38 -7.34
CA ARG A 227 -5.55 21.82 -8.71
C ARG A 227 -4.31 21.20 -9.34
N ALA A 228 -3.81 20.19 -8.77
CA ALA A 228 -2.55 19.64 -9.18
C ALA A 228 -2.73 18.17 -9.51
N LEU A 229 -3.41 17.88 -10.61
CA LEU A 229 -2.94 16.88 -11.56
C LEU A 229 -1.42 17.06 -11.85
N ASP A 230 -0.81 18.12 -11.34
CA ASP A 230 0.57 18.55 -11.58
C ASP A 230 1.53 18.24 -10.41
N ARG A 231 1.10 17.61 -9.32
CA ARG A 231 2.01 17.24 -8.23
C ARG A 231 2.05 15.75 -7.98
N TYR A 232 2.55 15.06 -8.97
CA TYR A 232 3.26 13.81 -8.72
C TYR A 232 4.54 14.19 -7.97
N TYR A 233 4.63 13.89 -6.69
CA TYR A 233 5.91 13.94 -6.01
C TYR A 233 6.68 12.69 -6.41
N ASP A 234 7.56 12.84 -7.39
CA ASP A 234 8.62 11.88 -7.63
C ASP A 234 9.56 11.92 -6.42
N HIS A 235 9.51 10.91 -5.57
CA HIS A 235 10.61 10.65 -4.66
C HIS A 235 11.69 9.96 -5.47
N VAL A 236 12.69 10.72 -5.87
CA VAL A 236 13.96 10.19 -6.37
C VAL A 236 14.83 9.94 -5.13
N ASN A 237 15.06 8.66 -4.81
CA ASN A 237 16.14 8.24 -3.89
C ASN A 237 17.44 8.11 -4.66
#